data_38d3a8101ab6a13ce3794549ab35b5a2
#
_entry.id   38d3a8101ab6a13ce3794549ab35b5a2
#
_cell.length_a   1.000
_cell.length_b   1.000
_cell.length_c   1.000
_cell.angle_alpha   90.00
_cell.angle_beta   90.00
_cell.angle_gamma   90.00
#
_symmetry.space_group_name_H-M   'P 1'
#
loop_
_entity.id
_entity.type
_entity.pdbx_description
1 polymer ?
#
loop_
_entity_poly.entity_id
_entity_poly.type
_entity_poly.pdbx_seq_one_letter_code
_entity_poly.pdbx_strand_id
1 'polypeptide(L)'
;FWAYLAEKGFHALDFIKTDRFIICFIYSSEKPEKPVLIDCANNLMEHFKELSSFFLSMGPVVLGFKRASFSFETARELLKRSFFHEPNTLLMEAESENNRHPLIDIMMDLTVALTNNNEEDALAAADRFYQSVCSSQNISSSQVRDLYFKYLVKLDEISMSNHISLWQREGLESESIWEGIMDCAALKTLHQFFCEKIKLYFSRLASNKDENPVVFQIKEYLHQNYAVPSLSVPDISEHVRLSPTYVCTLFKNETGQTLNQYLTD
;
A
#
# COMPACT_ATOMS: atom_id res chain seq x y z
N PHE A 1 9.46 -7.46 -32.68
CA PHE A 1 9.42 -8.70 -31.89
C PHE A 1 9.16 -9.94 -32.75
N TRP A 2 8.10 -10.00 -33.57
CA TRP A 2 7.80 -11.17 -34.41
C TRP A 2 8.91 -11.53 -35.39
N ALA A 3 9.51 -10.54 -36.05
CA ALA A 3 10.66 -10.75 -36.91
C ALA A 3 11.86 -11.33 -36.14
N TYR A 4 12.10 -10.85 -34.96
CA TYR A 4 13.15 -11.36 -34.07
C TYR A 4 12.93 -12.82 -33.68
N LEU A 5 11.68 -13.21 -33.33
CA LEU A 5 11.35 -14.61 -33.06
C LEU A 5 11.61 -15.51 -34.28
N ALA A 6 11.24 -15.05 -35.46
CA ALA A 6 11.43 -15.81 -36.70
C ALA A 6 12.92 -16.02 -37.00
N GLU A 7 13.79 -15.03 -36.78
CA GLU A 7 15.24 -15.17 -36.89
C GLU A 7 15.83 -16.22 -35.94
N LYS A 8 15.23 -16.38 -34.76
CA LYS A 8 15.61 -17.40 -33.77
C LYS A 8 14.98 -18.77 -34.04
N GLY A 9 14.21 -18.93 -35.11
CA GLY A 9 13.56 -20.19 -35.47
C GLY A 9 12.24 -20.47 -34.71
N PHE A 10 11.63 -19.44 -34.12
CA PHE A 10 10.38 -19.55 -33.42
C PHE A 10 9.21 -19.09 -34.28
N HIS A 11 8.07 -19.71 -34.06
CA HIS A 11 6.76 -19.27 -34.51
C HIS A 11 5.95 -18.81 -33.30
N ALA A 12 5.03 -17.87 -33.49
CA ALA A 12 4.21 -17.38 -32.41
C ALA A 12 2.77 -17.19 -32.85
N LEU A 13 1.85 -17.41 -31.92
CA LEU A 13 0.43 -17.10 -32.01
C LEU A 13 0.08 -16.22 -30.83
N ASP A 14 -0.50 -15.06 -31.08
CA ASP A 14 -0.95 -14.14 -30.06
C ASP A 14 -2.48 -14.06 -30.01
N PHE A 15 -2.98 -13.85 -28.81
CA PHE A 15 -4.40 -13.69 -28.53
C PHE A 15 -4.60 -12.55 -27.53
N ILE A 16 -5.43 -11.60 -27.85
CA ILE A 16 -5.91 -10.60 -26.92
C ILE A 16 -7.08 -11.22 -26.14
N LYS A 17 -6.87 -11.51 -24.86
CA LYS A 17 -7.92 -12.10 -24.03
C LYS A 17 -8.83 -11.05 -23.41
N THR A 18 -8.27 -9.93 -23.00
CA THR A 18 -8.98 -8.76 -22.46
C THR A 18 -8.13 -7.53 -22.72
N ASP A 19 -8.63 -6.35 -22.39
CA ASP A 19 -7.87 -5.09 -22.47
C ASP A 19 -6.60 -5.07 -21.59
N ARG A 20 -6.44 -6.07 -20.73
CA ARG A 20 -5.33 -6.17 -19.75
C ARG A 20 -4.34 -7.30 -20.02
N PHE A 21 -4.67 -8.27 -20.87
CA PHE A 21 -3.86 -9.48 -21.06
C PHE A 21 -3.66 -9.80 -22.53
N ILE A 22 -2.40 -9.93 -22.91
CA ILE A 22 -1.97 -10.50 -24.18
C ILE A 22 -1.35 -11.87 -23.87
N ILE A 23 -1.81 -12.91 -24.58
CA ILE A 23 -1.29 -14.26 -24.47
C ILE A 23 -0.52 -14.55 -25.77
N CYS A 24 0.72 -14.96 -25.64
CA CYS A 24 1.55 -15.34 -26.77
C CYS A 24 2.01 -16.80 -26.61
N PHE A 25 1.62 -17.66 -27.54
CA PHE A 25 2.14 -19.03 -27.64
C PHE A 25 3.33 -19.04 -28.61
N ILE A 26 4.52 -19.30 -28.08
CA ILE A 26 5.75 -19.43 -28.84
C ILE A 26 6.05 -20.92 -29.02
N TYR A 27 6.31 -21.36 -30.24
CA TYR A 27 6.60 -22.75 -30.54
C TYR A 27 7.72 -22.90 -31.58
N SER A 28 8.43 -24.01 -31.52
CA SER A 28 9.49 -24.38 -32.45
C SER A 28 9.50 -25.89 -32.67
N SER A 29 10.17 -26.36 -33.75
CA SER A 29 10.37 -27.78 -34.03
C SER A 29 11.39 -28.43 -33.11
N GLU A 30 12.32 -27.66 -32.57
CA GLU A 30 13.35 -28.09 -31.66
C GLU A 30 13.13 -27.53 -30.25
N LYS A 31 13.65 -28.25 -29.24
CA LYS A 31 13.54 -27.77 -27.85
C LYS A 31 14.46 -26.54 -27.67
N PRO A 32 13.89 -25.35 -27.34
CA PRO A 32 14.69 -24.16 -27.14
C PRO A 32 15.53 -24.25 -25.86
N GLU A 33 16.70 -23.65 -25.87
CA GLU A 33 17.50 -23.44 -24.66
C GLU A 33 16.92 -22.27 -23.82
N LYS A 34 17.01 -22.40 -22.51
CA LYS A 34 16.52 -21.39 -21.56
C LYS A 34 17.08 -19.97 -21.82
N PRO A 35 18.39 -19.79 -22.11
CA PRO A 35 18.93 -18.46 -22.39
C PRO A 35 18.29 -17.79 -23.61
N VAL A 36 18.00 -18.55 -24.68
CA VAL A 36 17.34 -18.02 -25.89
C VAL A 36 15.94 -17.54 -25.60
N LEU A 37 15.19 -18.25 -24.76
CA LEU A 37 13.85 -17.83 -24.33
C LEU A 37 13.89 -16.56 -23.50
N ILE A 38 14.85 -16.46 -22.59
CA ILE A 38 15.06 -15.24 -21.78
C ILE A 38 15.41 -14.05 -22.68
N ASP A 39 16.25 -14.26 -23.68
CA ASP A 39 16.63 -13.23 -24.65
C ASP A 39 15.40 -12.76 -25.47
N CYS A 40 14.55 -13.68 -25.93
CA CYS A 40 13.28 -13.35 -26.58
C CYS A 40 12.34 -12.56 -25.65
N ALA A 41 12.24 -12.94 -24.38
CA ALA A 41 11.41 -12.24 -23.39
C ALA A 41 11.95 -10.83 -23.13
N ASN A 42 13.27 -10.66 -22.98
CA ASN A 42 13.90 -9.36 -22.79
C ASN A 42 13.71 -8.45 -24.01
N ASN A 43 13.83 -9.00 -25.23
CA ASN A 43 13.53 -8.24 -26.45
C ASN A 43 12.07 -7.74 -26.48
N LEU A 44 11.12 -8.57 -26.07
CA LEU A 44 9.72 -8.18 -25.95
C LEU A 44 9.57 -7.06 -24.90
N MET A 45 10.21 -7.20 -23.75
CA MET A 45 10.13 -6.22 -22.66
C MET A 45 10.68 -4.85 -23.08
N GLU A 46 11.80 -4.82 -23.78
CA GLU A 46 12.36 -3.56 -24.29
C GLU A 46 11.42 -2.85 -25.27
N HIS A 47 10.67 -3.59 -26.12
CA HIS A 47 9.71 -2.99 -27.03
C HIS A 47 8.50 -2.33 -26.33
N PHE A 48 8.09 -2.86 -25.17
CA PHE A 48 6.93 -2.37 -24.45
C PHE A 48 7.27 -1.42 -23.30
N LYS A 49 8.51 -1.32 -22.90
CA LYS A 49 9.00 -0.52 -21.77
C LYS A 49 8.59 0.96 -21.83
N GLU A 50 8.56 1.52 -23.04
CA GLU A 50 8.22 2.93 -23.25
C GLU A 50 6.69 3.18 -23.31
N LEU A 51 5.89 2.11 -23.46
CA LEU A 51 4.45 2.23 -23.67
C LEU A 51 3.65 2.24 -22.36
N SER A 52 4.02 1.38 -21.40
CA SER A 52 3.35 1.30 -20.09
C SER A 52 4.13 0.42 -19.12
N SER A 53 3.71 0.43 -17.84
CA SER A 53 4.14 -0.55 -16.85
C SER A 53 3.40 -1.87 -17.07
N PHE A 54 4.14 -2.97 -17.20
CA PHE A 54 3.57 -4.30 -17.42
C PHE A 54 4.39 -5.39 -16.72
N PHE A 55 3.86 -6.60 -16.71
CA PHE A 55 4.56 -7.79 -16.25
C PHE A 55 4.55 -8.83 -17.36
N LEU A 56 5.66 -9.50 -17.57
CA LEU A 56 5.76 -10.63 -18.47
C LEU A 56 5.94 -11.90 -17.63
N SER A 57 5.06 -12.90 -17.83
CA SER A 57 5.24 -14.21 -17.21
C SER A 57 5.42 -15.27 -18.27
N MET A 58 6.35 -16.20 -18.03
CA MET A 58 6.65 -17.29 -18.97
C MET A 58 6.46 -18.64 -18.28
N GLY A 59 5.59 -19.46 -18.86
CA GLY A 59 5.39 -20.85 -18.42
C GLY A 59 6.52 -21.77 -18.90
N PRO A 60 6.60 -22.99 -18.36
CA PRO A 60 7.62 -23.95 -18.73
C PRO A 60 7.49 -24.41 -20.19
N VAL A 61 8.62 -24.77 -20.77
CA VAL A 61 8.66 -25.42 -22.10
C VAL A 61 8.02 -26.79 -22.01
N VAL A 62 7.04 -27.06 -22.88
CA VAL A 62 6.31 -28.33 -22.90
C VAL A 62 6.38 -28.97 -24.29
N LEU A 63 6.30 -30.30 -24.33
CA LEU A 63 6.28 -31.05 -25.57
C LEU A 63 4.83 -31.24 -26.04
N GLY A 64 4.58 -30.83 -27.26
CA GLY A 64 3.31 -31.01 -27.94
C GLY A 64 2.17 -30.11 -27.42
N PHE A 65 1.26 -29.78 -28.32
CA PHE A 65 0.17 -28.82 -28.09
C PHE A 65 -0.77 -29.23 -26.94
N LYS A 66 -0.92 -30.53 -26.66
CA LYS A 66 -1.76 -31.03 -25.57
C LYS A 66 -1.33 -30.54 -24.17
N ARG A 67 -0.07 -30.14 -24.00
CA ARG A 67 0.45 -29.61 -22.74
C ARG A 67 0.55 -28.07 -22.73
N ALA A 68 0.14 -27.40 -23.78
CA ALA A 68 0.16 -25.95 -23.83
C ALA A 68 -0.71 -25.31 -22.71
N SER A 69 -1.82 -25.94 -22.35
CA SER A 69 -2.65 -25.50 -21.21
C SER A 69 -1.89 -25.51 -19.89
N PHE A 70 -1.05 -26.51 -19.63
CA PHE A 70 -0.23 -26.55 -18.42
C PHE A 70 0.77 -25.39 -18.38
N SER A 71 1.48 -25.12 -19.48
CA SER A 71 2.41 -23.99 -19.59
C SER A 71 1.69 -22.65 -19.36
N PHE A 72 0.51 -22.49 -19.96
CA PHE A 72 -0.31 -21.30 -19.78
C PHE A 72 -0.77 -21.11 -18.32
N GLU A 73 -1.31 -22.16 -17.68
CA GLU A 73 -1.76 -22.08 -16.29
C GLU A 73 -0.59 -21.75 -15.36
N THR A 74 0.58 -22.32 -15.57
CA THR A 74 1.80 -22.00 -14.80
C THR A 74 2.18 -20.52 -14.98
N ALA A 75 2.20 -20.00 -16.22
CA ALA A 75 2.46 -18.59 -16.47
C ALA A 75 1.42 -17.69 -15.76
N ARG A 76 0.15 -18.07 -15.80
CA ARG A 76 -0.93 -17.34 -15.15
C ARG A 76 -0.76 -17.30 -13.61
N GLU A 77 -0.36 -18.41 -13.00
CA GLU A 77 -0.08 -18.45 -11.55
C GLU A 77 1.14 -17.58 -11.19
N LEU A 78 2.19 -17.59 -12.02
CA LEU A 78 3.34 -16.72 -11.85
C LEU A 78 2.93 -15.24 -11.92
N LEU A 79 2.02 -14.87 -12.83
CA LEU A 79 1.55 -13.49 -12.96
C LEU A 79 0.84 -12.99 -11.69
N LYS A 80 0.22 -13.85 -10.89
CA LYS A 80 -0.36 -13.48 -9.59
C LYS A 80 0.71 -13.00 -8.60
N ARG A 81 1.97 -13.33 -8.83
CA ARG A 81 3.09 -12.88 -8.01
C ARG A 81 3.63 -11.50 -8.41
N SER A 82 3.07 -10.87 -9.45
CA SER A 82 3.44 -9.52 -9.88
C SER A 82 3.38 -8.50 -8.73
N PHE A 83 2.48 -8.69 -7.76
CA PHE A 83 2.39 -7.87 -6.56
C PHE A 83 3.73 -7.74 -5.79
N PHE A 84 4.58 -8.76 -5.83
CA PHE A 84 5.86 -8.80 -5.13
C PHE A 84 7.05 -8.28 -5.94
N HIS A 85 6.81 -7.87 -7.18
CA HIS A 85 7.85 -7.46 -8.12
C HIS A 85 7.65 -6.03 -8.63
N GLU A 86 8.74 -5.43 -9.06
CA GLU A 86 8.68 -4.15 -9.77
C GLU A 86 8.07 -4.34 -11.16
N PRO A 87 7.37 -3.34 -11.70
CA PRO A 87 6.93 -3.36 -13.10
C PRO A 87 8.10 -3.62 -14.07
N ASN A 88 7.78 -4.11 -15.25
CA ASN A 88 8.74 -4.47 -16.29
C ASN A 88 9.69 -5.61 -15.85
N THR A 89 9.15 -6.58 -15.11
CA THR A 89 9.87 -7.77 -14.65
C THR A 89 9.37 -9.02 -15.39
N LEU A 90 10.31 -9.89 -15.77
CA LEU A 90 10.04 -11.23 -16.29
C LEU A 90 9.85 -12.20 -15.12
N LEU A 91 8.66 -12.78 -15.02
CA LEU A 91 8.29 -13.78 -14.03
C LEU A 91 8.42 -15.19 -14.64
N MET A 92 9.33 -15.98 -14.08
CA MET A 92 9.57 -17.37 -14.48
C MET A 92 9.59 -18.27 -13.25
N GLU A 93 9.38 -19.59 -13.47
CA GLU A 93 9.64 -20.56 -12.42
C GLU A 93 11.09 -20.46 -11.95
N ALA A 94 11.29 -20.09 -10.69
CA ALA A 94 12.61 -20.16 -10.06
C ALA A 94 12.96 -21.62 -9.82
N GLU A 95 14.21 -21.99 -10.04
CA GLU A 95 14.75 -23.24 -9.53
C GLU A 95 14.67 -23.16 -8.00
N SER A 96 13.75 -23.95 -7.42
CA SER A 96 13.36 -23.81 -6.03
C SER A 96 14.51 -24.15 -5.09
N GLU A 97 15.17 -23.14 -4.55
CA GLU A 97 15.77 -23.28 -3.22
C GLU A 97 14.64 -23.20 -2.18
N ASN A 98 14.48 -24.25 -1.41
CA ASN A 98 13.46 -24.40 -0.37
C ASN A 98 13.78 -23.52 0.86
N ASN A 99 14.03 -22.23 0.66
CA ASN A 99 14.27 -21.27 1.73
C ASN A 99 12.93 -20.77 2.28
N ARG A 100 12.40 -21.49 3.26
CA ARG A 100 11.25 -21.08 4.04
C ARG A 100 11.71 -20.11 5.13
N HIS A 101 11.72 -18.83 4.85
CA HIS A 101 11.85 -17.84 5.90
C HIS A 101 10.47 -17.58 6.53
N PRO A 102 10.34 -17.71 7.87
CA PRO A 102 9.09 -17.39 8.54
C PRO A 102 8.84 -15.88 8.44
N LEU A 103 7.56 -15.53 8.31
CA LEU A 103 7.15 -14.13 8.41
C LEU A 103 7.41 -13.61 9.83
N ILE A 104 7.91 -12.40 9.91
CA ILE A 104 8.13 -11.70 11.18
C ILE A 104 6.84 -10.96 11.52
N ASP A 105 6.27 -11.25 12.69
CA ASP A 105 5.17 -10.46 13.25
C ASP A 105 5.75 -9.26 14.02
N ILE A 106 5.38 -8.06 13.58
CA ILE A 106 5.87 -6.80 14.16
C ILE A 106 4.86 -6.12 15.08
N MET A 107 3.72 -6.75 15.38
CA MET A 107 2.64 -6.11 16.14
C MET A 107 3.12 -5.56 17.48
N MET A 108 3.93 -6.35 18.20
CA MET A 108 4.47 -5.93 19.49
C MET A 108 5.49 -4.80 19.34
N ASP A 109 6.47 -4.98 18.43
CA ASP A 109 7.52 -3.99 18.20
C ASP A 109 6.92 -2.65 17.75
N LEU A 110 5.97 -2.69 16.82
CA LEU A 110 5.25 -1.50 16.36
C LEU A 110 4.49 -0.82 17.50
N THR A 111 3.75 -1.60 18.31
CA THR A 111 3.00 -1.06 19.44
C THR A 111 3.93 -0.39 20.44
N VAL A 112 5.04 -1.02 20.80
CA VAL A 112 6.02 -0.46 21.72
C VAL A 112 6.66 0.83 21.18
N ALA A 113 7.03 0.83 19.90
CA ALA A 113 7.63 2.00 19.26
C ALA A 113 6.65 3.20 19.22
N LEU A 114 5.38 2.95 18.87
CA LEU A 114 4.34 3.98 18.81
C LEU A 114 4.04 4.55 20.21
N THR A 115 3.93 3.69 21.24
CA THR A 115 3.66 4.13 22.62
C THR A 115 4.83 4.87 23.26
N ASN A 116 6.06 4.51 22.90
CA ASN A 116 7.28 5.19 23.34
C ASN A 116 7.62 6.44 22.53
N ASN A 117 6.78 6.81 21.56
CA ASN A 117 7.00 7.93 20.63
C ASN A 117 8.35 7.85 19.90
N ASN A 118 8.73 6.64 19.45
CA ASN A 118 9.96 6.38 18.71
C ASN A 118 9.65 6.06 17.24
N GLU A 119 9.76 7.08 16.36
CA GLU A 119 9.52 6.96 14.93
C GLU A 119 10.51 5.99 14.25
N GLU A 120 11.79 6.07 14.64
CA GLU A 120 12.85 5.26 14.04
C GLU A 120 12.59 3.77 14.26
N ASP A 121 12.26 3.36 15.49
CA ASP A 121 11.95 1.98 15.82
C ASP A 121 10.67 1.49 15.13
N ALA A 122 9.66 2.36 14.98
CA ALA A 122 8.43 2.02 14.27
C ALA A 122 8.68 1.76 12.77
N LEU A 123 9.46 2.61 12.11
CA LEU A 123 9.86 2.43 10.72
C LEU A 123 10.78 1.22 10.55
N ALA A 124 11.73 1.01 11.46
CA ALA A 124 12.60 -0.17 11.45
C ALA A 124 11.80 -1.48 11.60
N ALA A 125 10.75 -1.50 12.43
CA ALA A 125 9.85 -2.65 12.53
C ALA A 125 9.11 -2.89 11.20
N ALA A 126 8.58 -1.84 10.57
CA ALA A 126 7.92 -1.92 9.27
C ALA A 126 8.87 -2.48 8.20
N ASP A 127 10.12 -2.01 8.14
CA ASP A 127 11.13 -2.48 7.20
C ASP A 127 11.50 -3.95 7.43
N ARG A 128 11.65 -4.40 8.68
CA ARG A 128 11.87 -5.82 9.00
C ARG A 128 10.74 -6.70 8.48
N PHE A 129 9.50 -6.27 8.64
CA PHE A 129 8.34 -6.99 8.09
C PHE A 129 8.41 -7.06 6.57
N TYR A 130 8.63 -5.92 5.89
CA TYR A 130 8.76 -5.86 4.43
C TYR A 130 9.84 -6.83 3.92
N GLN A 131 11.03 -6.83 4.51
CA GLN A 131 12.11 -7.74 4.13
C GLN A 131 11.74 -9.22 4.35
N SER A 132 11.02 -9.52 5.44
CA SER A 132 10.54 -10.89 5.68
C SER A 132 9.53 -11.36 4.64
N VAL A 133 8.65 -10.46 4.17
CA VAL A 133 7.70 -10.72 3.08
C VAL A 133 8.45 -10.95 1.75
N CYS A 134 9.41 -10.09 1.41
CA CYS A 134 10.24 -10.24 0.20
C CYS A 134 10.99 -11.56 0.17
N SER A 135 11.44 -12.05 1.33
CA SER A 135 12.16 -13.31 1.48
C SER A 135 11.24 -14.55 1.52
N SER A 136 9.93 -14.35 1.67
CA SER A 136 8.95 -15.43 1.78
C SER A 136 8.45 -15.87 0.40
N GLN A 137 8.56 -17.17 0.09
CA GLN A 137 8.11 -17.73 -1.20
C GLN A 137 6.63 -18.13 -1.21
N ASN A 138 6.02 -18.35 -0.05
CA ASN A 138 4.72 -19.02 0.08
C ASN A 138 3.60 -18.12 0.62
N ILE A 139 3.75 -16.80 0.58
CA ILE A 139 2.70 -15.88 1.01
C ILE A 139 1.93 -15.36 -0.21
N SER A 140 0.61 -15.29 -0.08
CA SER A 140 -0.24 -14.66 -1.10
C SER A 140 -0.33 -13.14 -0.89
N SER A 141 -0.64 -12.40 -1.95
CA SER A 141 -0.86 -10.95 -1.86
C SER A 141 -2.01 -10.59 -0.92
N SER A 142 -3.06 -11.42 -0.83
CA SER A 142 -4.16 -11.22 0.11
C SER A 142 -3.71 -11.34 1.57
N GLN A 143 -2.93 -12.38 1.89
CA GLN A 143 -2.38 -12.55 3.25
C GLN A 143 -1.48 -11.37 3.67
N VAL A 144 -0.68 -10.85 2.72
CA VAL A 144 0.14 -9.66 2.99
C VAL A 144 -0.74 -8.45 3.26
N ARG A 145 -1.77 -8.21 2.44
CA ARG A 145 -2.72 -7.10 2.64
C ARG A 145 -3.44 -7.19 3.97
N ASP A 146 -3.84 -8.39 4.38
CA ASP A 146 -4.49 -8.64 5.69
C ASP A 146 -3.55 -8.29 6.86
N LEU A 147 -2.24 -8.58 6.73
CA LEU A 147 -1.26 -8.22 7.76
C LEU A 147 -1.04 -6.70 7.82
N TYR A 148 -0.87 -6.03 6.68
CA TYR A 148 -0.78 -4.57 6.66
C TYR A 148 -2.04 -3.91 7.20
N PHE A 149 -3.22 -4.48 6.90
CA PHE A 149 -4.48 -4.00 7.47
C PHE A 149 -4.47 -4.06 9.00
N LYS A 150 -4.05 -5.19 9.59
CA LYS A 150 -3.93 -5.33 11.04
C LYS A 150 -2.98 -4.29 11.65
N TYR A 151 -1.83 -4.04 11.01
CA TYR A 151 -0.86 -3.06 11.49
C TYR A 151 -1.38 -1.63 11.36
N LEU A 152 -2.08 -1.30 10.28
CA LEU A 152 -2.72 -0.01 10.08
C LEU A 152 -3.87 0.25 11.06
N VAL A 153 -4.69 -0.78 11.34
CA VAL A 153 -5.74 -0.69 12.39
C VAL A 153 -5.09 -0.43 13.75
N LYS A 154 -3.97 -1.10 14.07
CA LYS A 154 -3.26 -0.86 15.34
C LYS A 154 -2.68 0.54 15.42
N LEU A 155 -2.11 1.05 14.34
CA LEU A 155 -1.64 2.43 14.24
C LEU A 155 -2.81 3.42 14.44
N ASP A 156 -3.96 3.15 13.83
CA ASP A 156 -5.16 3.99 13.98
C ASP A 156 -5.70 3.99 15.40
N GLU A 157 -5.81 2.82 16.06
CA GLU A 157 -6.20 2.73 17.47
C GLU A 157 -5.32 3.61 18.38
N ILE A 158 -3.99 3.54 18.20
CA ILE A 158 -3.05 4.34 18.98
C ILE A 158 -3.15 5.83 18.60
N SER A 159 -3.32 6.14 17.33
CA SER A 159 -3.46 7.53 16.88
C SER A 159 -4.72 8.17 17.45
N MET A 160 -5.84 7.46 17.45
CA MET A 160 -7.10 7.92 18.03
C MET A 160 -7.02 8.12 19.55
N SER A 161 -6.27 7.24 20.26
CA SER A 161 -6.03 7.43 21.70
C SER A 161 -5.18 8.67 22.01
N ASN A 162 -4.40 9.16 21.04
CA ASN A 162 -3.66 10.42 21.10
C ASN A 162 -4.39 11.57 20.39
N HIS A 163 -5.68 11.38 20.08
CA HIS A 163 -6.54 12.38 19.39
C HIS A 163 -6.00 12.79 18.01
N ILE A 164 -5.35 11.87 17.30
CA ILE A 164 -4.81 12.08 15.96
C ILE A 164 -5.64 11.28 14.96
N SER A 165 -6.25 11.93 13.99
CA SER A 165 -6.90 11.26 12.86
C SER A 165 -5.92 11.10 11.70
N LEU A 166 -5.75 9.87 11.18
CA LEU A 166 -4.84 9.58 10.06
C LEU A 166 -5.55 9.50 8.70
N TRP A 167 -6.88 9.50 8.70
CA TRP A 167 -7.69 9.16 7.52
C TRP A 167 -8.56 10.33 7.03
N GLN A 168 -8.57 11.44 7.74
CA GLN A 168 -9.23 12.65 7.28
C GLN A 168 -8.37 13.38 6.25
N ARG A 169 -8.94 13.65 5.08
CA ARG A 169 -8.41 14.60 4.11
C ARG A 169 -9.24 15.87 4.21
N GLU A 170 -8.59 17.04 4.24
CA GLU A 170 -9.27 18.32 4.20
C GLU A 170 -10.19 18.40 2.97
N GLY A 171 -11.51 18.54 3.21
CA GLY A 171 -12.52 18.71 2.16
C GLY A 171 -12.95 17.47 1.39
N LEU A 172 -12.54 16.26 1.78
CA LEU A 172 -12.91 14.98 1.14
C LEU A 172 -13.52 14.00 2.16
N GLU A 173 -14.31 13.02 1.64
CA GLU A 173 -14.77 11.90 2.46
C GLU A 173 -13.57 11.15 3.07
N SER A 174 -13.77 10.64 4.29
CA SER A 174 -12.75 9.86 5.02
C SER A 174 -12.34 8.64 4.20
N GLU A 175 -11.05 8.53 3.89
CA GLU A 175 -10.48 7.36 3.21
C GLU A 175 -10.53 6.15 4.16
N SER A 176 -11.08 5.02 3.73
CA SER A 176 -11.01 3.81 4.54
C SER A 176 -9.61 3.17 4.47
N ILE A 177 -9.19 2.55 5.57
CA ILE A 177 -7.90 1.80 5.61
C ILE A 177 -7.84 0.79 4.47
N TRP A 178 -8.95 0.12 4.19
CA TRP A 178 -9.02 -0.93 3.18
C TRP A 178 -8.91 -0.38 1.76
N GLU A 179 -9.53 0.76 1.47
CA GLU A 179 -9.39 1.44 0.18
C GLU A 179 -7.94 1.81 -0.10
N GLY A 180 -7.27 2.47 0.86
CA GLY A 180 -5.85 2.80 0.72
C GLY A 180 -4.95 1.59 0.46
N ILE A 181 -5.24 0.43 1.09
CA ILE A 181 -4.52 -0.82 0.84
C ILE A 181 -4.81 -1.37 -0.56
N MET A 182 -6.07 -1.32 -1.00
CA MET A 182 -6.47 -1.88 -2.31
C MET A 182 -5.95 -1.06 -3.47
N ASP A 183 -5.77 0.24 -3.31
CA ASP A 183 -5.17 1.13 -4.31
C ASP A 183 -3.67 0.86 -4.54
N CYS A 184 -3.01 0.18 -3.60
CA CYS A 184 -1.63 -0.20 -3.74
C CYS A 184 -1.47 -1.41 -4.67
N ALA A 185 -1.04 -1.20 -5.90
CA ALA A 185 -0.88 -2.25 -6.91
C ALA A 185 0.27 -3.23 -6.61
N ALA A 186 1.30 -2.81 -5.85
CA ALA A 186 2.50 -3.59 -5.55
C ALA A 186 2.83 -3.56 -4.06
N LEU A 187 3.59 -4.57 -3.59
CA LEU A 187 4.07 -4.65 -2.22
C LEU A 187 4.86 -3.41 -1.81
N LYS A 188 5.70 -2.89 -2.69
CA LYS A 188 6.50 -1.69 -2.44
C LYS A 188 5.62 -0.46 -2.18
N THR A 189 4.59 -0.24 -3.00
CA THR A 189 3.67 0.87 -2.81
C THR A 189 2.84 0.72 -1.54
N LEU A 190 2.45 -0.51 -1.20
CA LEU A 190 1.76 -0.80 0.06
C LEU A 190 2.65 -0.53 1.29
N HIS A 191 3.92 -0.92 1.21
CA HIS A 191 4.87 -0.63 2.27
C HIS A 191 5.14 0.88 2.41
N GLN A 192 5.32 1.60 1.31
CA GLN A 192 5.46 3.05 1.31
C GLN A 192 4.24 3.74 1.94
N PHE A 193 3.03 3.32 1.56
CA PHE A 193 1.79 3.81 2.16
C PHE A 193 1.75 3.60 3.68
N PHE A 194 2.15 2.42 4.16
CA PHE A 194 2.24 2.15 5.61
C PHE A 194 3.26 3.06 6.31
N CYS A 195 4.46 3.19 5.76
CA CYS A 195 5.50 4.07 6.30
C CYS A 195 5.06 5.55 6.30
N GLU A 196 4.35 6.00 5.27
CA GLU A 196 3.78 7.36 5.21
C GLU A 196 2.76 7.61 6.32
N LYS A 197 1.91 6.62 6.64
CA LYS A 197 0.95 6.73 7.75
C LYS A 197 1.67 6.77 9.11
N ILE A 198 2.75 5.99 9.30
CA ILE A 198 3.60 6.09 10.51
C ILE A 198 4.20 7.50 10.63
N LYS A 199 4.83 8.01 9.59
CA LYS A 199 5.42 9.36 9.57
C LYS A 199 4.37 10.44 9.83
N LEU A 200 3.20 10.31 9.23
CA LEU A 200 2.09 11.25 9.45
C LEU A 200 1.65 11.26 10.92
N TYR A 201 1.57 10.07 11.56
CA TYR A 201 1.27 9.98 12.99
C TYR A 201 2.28 10.77 13.83
N PHE A 202 3.58 10.55 13.64
CA PHE A 202 4.62 11.25 14.42
C PHE A 202 4.68 12.75 14.12
N SER A 203 4.47 13.16 12.87
CA SER A 203 4.37 14.57 12.49
C SER A 203 3.22 15.28 13.20
N ARG A 204 2.01 14.65 13.22
CA ARG A 204 0.86 15.20 13.92
C ARG A 204 1.04 15.16 15.44
N LEU A 205 1.65 14.12 15.97
CA LEU A 205 1.97 14.02 17.40
C LEU A 205 2.93 15.13 17.85
N ALA A 206 3.92 15.49 17.04
CA ALA A 206 4.81 16.60 17.29
C ALA A 206 4.06 17.94 17.27
N SER A 207 3.20 18.15 16.27
CA SER A 207 2.37 19.37 16.16
C SER A 207 1.38 19.50 17.32
N ASN A 208 0.79 18.38 17.79
CA ASN A 208 -0.16 18.41 18.92
C ASN A 208 0.55 18.72 20.26
N LYS A 209 1.86 18.51 20.40
CA LYS A 209 2.61 18.90 21.60
C LYS A 209 2.74 20.42 21.76
N ASP A 210 2.66 21.14 20.65
CA ASP A 210 2.73 22.60 20.63
C ASP A 210 1.32 23.25 20.75
N GLU A 211 0.24 22.47 20.57
CA GLU A 211 -1.13 22.96 20.69
C GLU A 211 -1.61 22.89 22.16
N ASN A 212 -2.25 23.97 22.60
CA ASN A 212 -2.86 24.03 23.93
C ASN A 212 -3.91 22.90 24.09
N PRO A 213 -3.80 22.01 25.09
CA PRO A 213 -4.71 20.85 25.24
C PRO A 213 -6.18 21.24 25.33
N VAL A 214 -6.48 22.42 25.84
CA VAL A 214 -7.86 22.94 25.94
C VAL A 214 -8.38 23.35 24.55
N VAL A 215 -7.54 23.97 23.74
CA VAL A 215 -7.91 24.33 22.37
C VAL A 215 -8.17 23.09 21.54
N PHE A 216 -7.36 22.07 21.73
CA PHE A 216 -7.58 20.77 21.11
C PHE A 216 -8.96 20.17 21.48
N GLN A 217 -9.31 20.12 22.79
CA GLN A 217 -10.61 19.64 23.26
C GLN A 217 -11.79 20.47 22.68
N ILE A 218 -11.60 21.78 22.55
CA ILE A 218 -12.59 22.66 21.92
C ILE A 218 -12.80 22.26 20.45
N LYS A 219 -11.73 22.09 19.67
CA LYS A 219 -11.81 21.70 18.27
C LYS A 219 -12.49 20.32 18.10
N GLU A 220 -12.11 19.36 18.93
CA GLU A 220 -12.70 18.02 18.90
C GLU A 220 -14.22 18.08 19.18
N TYR A 221 -14.64 18.83 20.20
CA TYR A 221 -16.06 18.99 20.52
C TYR A 221 -16.82 19.66 19.38
N LEU A 222 -16.23 20.66 18.71
CA LEU A 222 -16.79 21.31 17.54
C LEU A 222 -16.96 20.32 16.38
N HIS A 223 -15.94 19.52 16.07
CA HIS A 223 -15.99 18.52 15.00
C HIS A 223 -17.03 17.41 15.26
N GLN A 224 -17.21 17.00 16.51
CA GLN A 224 -18.22 15.99 16.87
C GLN A 224 -19.64 16.53 16.80
N ASN A 225 -19.83 17.85 16.97
CA ASN A 225 -21.13 18.49 17.12
C ASN A 225 -21.46 19.53 16.04
N TYR A 226 -20.66 19.67 14.98
CA TYR A 226 -20.86 20.69 13.93
C TYR A 226 -22.22 20.59 13.24
N ALA A 227 -22.83 19.39 13.18
CA ALA A 227 -24.15 19.17 12.59
C ALA A 227 -25.31 19.54 13.53
N VAL A 228 -25.02 19.94 14.76
CA VAL A 228 -26.05 20.32 15.77
C VAL A 228 -26.37 21.81 15.63
N PRO A 229 -27.57 22.20 15.13
CA PRO A 229 -27.91 23.62 14.89
C PRO A 229 -27.93 24.51 16.15
N SER A 230 -28.03 23.90 17.34
CA SER A 230 -28.07 24.60 18.63
C SER A 230 -26.68 24.70 19.28
N LEU A 231 -25.61 24.29 18.64
CA LEU A 231 -24.24 24.35 19.19
C LEU A 231 -23.88 25.79 19.54
N SER A 232 -23.53 26.02 20.80
CA SER A 232 -23.26 27.34 21.31
C SER A 232 -21.98 27.41 22.14
N VAL A 233 -21.43 28.62 22.33
CA VAL A 233 -20.24 28.83 23.16
C VAL A 233 -20.43 28.34 24.61
N PRO A 234 -21.62 28.52 25.25
CA PRO A 234 -21.90 27.91 26.55
C PRO A 234 -21.71 26.39 26.58
N ASP A 235 -22.18 25.64 25.54
CA ASP A 235 -22.07 24.19 25.49
C ASP A 235 -20.58 23.75 25.41
N ILE A 236 -19.79 24.46 24.62
CA ILE A 236 -18.34 24.26 24.51
C ILE A 236 -17.69 24.52 25.88
N SER A 237 -18.07 25.60 26.53
CA SER A 237 -17.49 26.02 27.80
C SER A 237 -17.79 25.03 28.92
N GLU A 238 -19.01 24.46 28.93
CA GLU A 238 -19.42 23.42 29.89
C GLU A 238 -18.59 22.13 29.63
N HIS A 239 -18.41 21.75 28.34
CA HIS A 239 -17.63 20.58 27.99
C HIS A 239 -16.18 20.66 28.48
N VAL A 240 -15.50 21.79 28.23
CA VAL A 240 -14.13 22.01 28.67
C VAL A 240 -13.98 22.50 30.11
N ARG A 241 -15.11 22.71 30.81
CA ARG A 241 -15.20 23.19 32.22
C ARG A 241 -14.49 24.52 32.45
N LEU A 242 -14.63 25.45 31.51
CA LEU A 242 -14.04 26.78 31.56
C LEU A 242 -15.13 27.85 31.33
N SER A 243 -14.85 29.10 31.69
CA SER A 243 -15.81 30.17 31.42
C SER A 243 -15.90 30.51 29.92
N PRO A 244 -17.08 30.90 29.38
CA PRO A 244 -17.25 31.26 27.98
C PRO A 244 -16.27 32.33 27.49
N THR A 245 -16.02 33.34 28.31
CA THR A 245 -15.08 34.41 28.00
C THR A 245 -13.66 33.91 27.87
N TYR A 246 -13.22 33.00 28.75
CA TYR A 246 -11.89 32.42 28.69
C TYR A 246 -11.72 31.49 27.45
N VAL A 247 -12.72 30.67 27.16
CA VAL A 247 -12.75 29.80 25.99
C VAL A 247 -12.60 30.61 24.69
N CYS A 248 -13.38 31.69 24.52
CA CYS A 248 -13.28 32.55 23.34
C CYS A 248 -11.92 33.23 23.22
N THR A 249 -11.38 33.74 24.34
CA THR A 249 -10.09 34.41 24.35
C THR A 249 -8.93 33.44 24.05
N LEU A 250 -8.92 32.29 24.73
CA LEU A 250 -7.91 31.24 24.56
C LEU A 250 -7.92 30.75 23.12
N PHE A 251 -9.09 30.36 22.59
CA PHE A 251 -9.22 29.86 21.23
C PHE A 251 -8.73 30.84 20.18
N LYS A 252 -9.11 32.12 20.32
CA LYS A 252 -8.66 33.17 19.39
C LYS A 252 -7.15 33.42 19.49
N ASN A 253 -6.57 33.41 20.68
CA ASN A 253 -5.14 33.66 20.86
C ASN A 253 -4.31 32.53 20.27
N GLU A 254 -4.73 31.30 20.43
CA GLU A 254 -4.01 30.09 19.98
C GLU A 254 -4.24 29.80 18.47
N THR A 255 -5.45 30.05 17.95
CA THR A 255 -5.79 29.69 16.56
C THR A 255 -5.80 30.87 15.59
N GLY A 256 -5.78 32.10 16.11
CA GLY A 256 -5.93 33.31 15.32
C GLY A 256 -7.37 33.61 14.86
N GLN A 257 -8.32 32.68 15.07
CA GLN A 257 -9.71 32.77 14.61
C GLN A 257 -10.68 32.74 15.80
N THR A 258 -11.86 33.37 15.63
CA THR A 258 -12.94 33.18 16.62
C THR A 258 -13.64 31.83 16.44
N LEU A 259 -14.29 31.32 17.51
CA LEU A 259 -15.06 30.07 17.43
C LEU A 259 -16.14 30.11 16.32
N ASN A 260 -16.78 31.26 16.13
CA ASN A 260 -17.80 31.40 15.08
C ASN A 260 -17.19 31.39 13.68
N GLN A 261 -16.01 31.96 13.47
CA GLN A 261 -15.29 31.88 12.19
C GLN A 261 -14.90 30.43 11.90
N TYR A 262 -14.35 29.73 12.88
CA TYR A 262 -13.94 28.34 12.74
C TYR A 262 -15.10 27.37 12.43
N LEU A 263 -16.33 27.69 12.84
CA LEU A 263 -17.54 26.89 12.55
C LEU A 263 -18.13 27.19 11.14
N THR A 264 -17.74 28.30 10.52
CA THR A 264 -18.30 28.72 9.22
C THR A 264 -17.34 28.46 8.05
N ASP A 265 -16.09 28.21 8.32
CA ASP A 265 -15.06 27.78 7.34
C ASP A 265 -15.08 26.28 7.13
#